data_db6f6bfec7e19e31fae7f21f2222be0d
#
_entry.id   db6f6bfec7e19e31fae7f21f2222be0d
#
_cell.length_a   1.000
_cell.length_b   1.000
_cell.length_c   1.000
_cell.angle_alpha   90.00
_cell.angle_beta   90.00
_cell.angle_gamma   90.00
#
_symmetry.space_group_name_H-M   'P 1'
#
loop_
_entity.id
_entity.type
_entity.pdbx_description
1 polymer ?
#
loop_
_entity_poly.entity_id
_entity_poly.type
_entity_poly.pdbx_seq_one_letter_code
_entity_poly.pdbx_strand_id
1 'polypeptide(L)'
;MEGQRIAALGDILYFPVCSPRLLNGSEPLRKPRDLARQVLLHEDDGYDWSRYFLAAGIPSLRGRQNIYLPDASLTIAAAIAGGGITISDHILAGEQLAQGTLIRLFDIEFPAPHPYFIIMPPRGANDLAKAFADWLVRELELIERVG
;
A
#
# COMPACT_ATOMS: atom_id res chain seq x y z
N MET A 1 9.64 -16.63 -15.02
CA MET A 1 8.47 -17.48 -14.74
C MET A 1 7.58 -17.51 -15.98
N GLU A 2 7.52 -18.63 -16.67
CA GLU A 2 6.66 -18.80 -17.85
C GLU A 2 5.27 -19.30 -17.40
N GLY A 3 4.38 -18.37 -17.12
CA GLY A 3 2.99 -18.66 -16.78
C GLY A 3 2.03 -17.86 -17.66
N GLN A 4 0.80 -18.36 -17.83
CA GLN A 4 -0.25 -17.60 -18.48
C GLN A 4 -0.84 -16.59 -17.51
N ARG A 5 -0.77 -15.31 -17.87
CA ARG A 5 -1.42 -14.23 -17.15
C ARG A 5 -2.92 -14.33 -17.34
N ILE A 6 -3.70 -14.49 -16.27
CA ILE A 6 -5.13 -14.72 -16.36
C ILE A 6 -5.93 -13.44 -16.12
N ALA A 7 -5.57 -12.65 -15.12
CA ALA A 7 -6.29 -11.43 -14.79
C ALA A 7 -5.38 -10.41 -14.11
N ALA A 8 -5.63 -9.12 -14.39
CA ALA A 8 -5.20 -8.03 -13.54
C ALA A 8 -6.22 -7.93 -12.38
N LEU A 9 -5.73 -7.72 -11.17
CA LEU A 9 -6.56 -7.55 -9.98
C LEU A 9 -6.89 -6.07 -9.77
N GLY A 10 -7.70 -5.50 -10.68
CA GLY A 10 -8.19 -4.13 -10.60
C GLY A 10 -7.13 -3.01 -10.70
N ASP A 11 -7.57 -1.78 -10.48
CA ASP A 11 -6.70 -0.61 -10.40
C ASP A 11 -6.25 -0.43 -8.95
N ILE A 12 -5.02 -0.82 -8.65
CA ILE A 12 -4.45 -0.66 -7.31
C ILE A 12 -4.04 0.79 -7.11
N LEU A 13 -4.56 1.40 -6.06
CA LEU A 13 -4.22 2.77 -5.65
C LEU A 13 -3.39 2.74 -4.38
N TYR A 14 -2.29 3.48 -4.39
CA TYR A 14 -1.39 3.63 -3.27
C TYR A 14 -1.67 4.91 -2.50
N PHE A 15 -1.58 4.84 -1.17
CA PHE A 15 -1.79 5.95 -0.24
C PHE A 15 -0.99 5.75 1.05
N PRO A 16 -0.69 6.83 1.79
CA PRO A 16 0.03 6.73 3.07
C PRO A 16 -0.84 6.13 4.16
N VAL A 17 -0.26 5.25 4.96
CA VAL A 17 -0.86 4.67 6.17
C VAL A 17 0.08 4.76 7.35
N CYS A 18 -0.47 4.90 8.55
CA CYS A 18 0.29 4.88 9.80
C CYS A 18 -0.56 4.38 10.97
N SER A 19 0.10 4.11 12.11
CA SER A 19 -0.58 3.88 13.38
C SER A 19 -1.32 5.14 13.82
N PRO A 20 -2.56 5.03 14.38
CA PRO A 20 -3.26 6.15 15.00
C PRO A 20 -2.45 6.87 16.08
N ARG A 21 -1.48 6.23 16.69
CA ARG A 21 -0.59 6.80 17.72
C ARG A 21 0.17 8.02 17.20
N LEU A 22 0.49 8.08 15.91
CA LEU A 22 1.21 9.22 15.34
C LEU A 22 0.37 10.49 15.29
N LEU A 23 -0.95 10.39 15.29
CA LEU A 23 -1.84 11.55 15.34
C LEU A 23 -1.84 12.24 16.71
N ASN A 24 -1.52 11.51 17.77
CA ASN A 24 -1.47 12.00 19.15
C ASN A 24 -0.05 12.42 19.59
N GLY A 25 0.91 12.38 18.65
CA GLY A 25 2.28 12.82 18.89
C GLY A 25 2.43 14.34 18.97
N SER A 26 3.62 14.79 19.33
CA SER A 26 3.97 16.21 19.41
C SER A 26 4.04 16.91 18.05
N GLU A 27 4.25 16.13 16.98
CA GLU A 27 4.36 16.65 15.62
C GLU A 27 2.99 16.60 14.93
N PRO A 28 2.46 17.73 14.43
CA PRO A 28 1.18 17.75 13.75
C PRO A 28 1.22 16.95 12.44
N LEU A 29 0.17 16.18 12.17
CA LEU A 29 0.00 15.39 10.95
C LEU A 29 -1.40 15.66 10.37
N ARG A 30 -1.61 16.88 9.88
CA ARG A 30 -2.92 17.37 9.40
C ARG A 30 -2.99 17.53 7.89
N LYS A 31 -1.87 17.73 7.24
CA LYS A 31 -1.75 17.97 5.80
C LYS A 31 -0.49 17.31 5.24
N PRO A 32 -0.41 17.03 3.95
CA PRO A 32 0.72 16.34 3.34
C PRO A 32 2.09 16.95 3.62
N ARG A 33 2.18 18.27 3.77
CA ARG A 33 3.46 18.94 4.10
C ARG A 33 3.99 18.57 5.48
N ASP A 34 3.15 18.10 6.40
CA ASP A 34 3.57 17.70 7.74
C ASP A 34 4.39 16.40 7.73
N LEU A 35 4.36 15.65 6.61
CA LEU A 35 5.22 14.48 6.37
C LEU A 35 6.72 14.82 6.45
N ALA A 36 7.10 16.08 6.22
CA ALA A 36 8.48 16.53 6.39
C ALA A 36 9.04 16.33 7.81
N ARG A 37 8.17 16.22 8.81
CA ARG A 37 8.55 16.01 10.22
C ARG A 37 8.48 14.56 10.66
N GLN A 38 8.12 13.67 9.75
CA GLN A 38 7.86 12.25 10.03
C GLN A 38 8.98 11.35 9.53
N VAL A 39 9.01 10.14 10.08
CA VAL A 39 9.81 9.04 9.57
C VAL A 39 9.03 8.38 8.43
N LEU A 40 9.63 8.30 7.26
CA LEU A 40 9.05 7.63 6.10
C LEU A 40 9.69 6.24 5.93
N LEU A 41 8.83 5.25 5.80
CA LEU A 41 9.22 3.86 5.57
C LEU A 41 9.12 3.53 4.09
N HIS A 42 10.11 2.83 3.55
CA HIS A 42 10.23 2.49 2.15
C HIS A 42 10.45 0.98 2.00
N GLU A 43 9.73 0.36 1.08
CA GLU A 43 10.00 -1.01 0.61
C GLU A 43 10.79 -1.03 -0.71
N ASP A 44 10.97 0.14 -1.30
CA ASP A 44 11.64 0.40 -2.56
C ASP A 44 12.82 1.38 -2.37
N ASP A 45 13.32 1.93 -3.45
CA ASP A 45 14.38 2.94 -3.47
C ASP A 45 13.88 4.39 -3.26
N GLY A 46 12.64 4.56 -2.81
CA GLY A 46 12.01 5.88 -2.60
C GLY A 46 11.09 6.31 -3.74
N TYR A 47 10.85 5.46 -4.73
CA TYR A 47 10.01 5.78 -5.88
C TYR A 47 8.56 6.06 -5.48
N ASP A 48 7.97 5.24 -4.61
CA ASP A 48 6.57 5.39 -4.20
C ASP A 48 6.32 6.70 -3.48
N TRP A 49 7.19 7.08 -2.56
CA TRP A 49 7.09 8.38 -1.89
C TRP A 49 7.29 9.55 -2.84
N SER A 50 8.19 9.44 -3.80
CA SER A 50 8.38 10.47 -4.84
C SER A 50 7.12 10.65 -5.68
N ARG A 51 6.45 9.57 -6.04
CA ARG A 51 5.16 9.60 -6.77
C ARG A 51 4.05 10.20 -5.94
N TYR A 52 3.97 9.85 -4.66
CA TYR A 52 3.00 10.44 -3.75
C TYR A 52 3.19 11.96 -3.62
N PHE A 53 4.42 12.43 -3.40
CA PHE A 53 4.70 13.86 -3.29
C PHE A 53 4.39 14.62 -4.57
N LEU A 54 4.60 14.01 -5.72
CA LEU A 54 4.19 14.57 -7.00
C LEU A 54 2.66 14.72 -7.08
N ALA A 55 1.93 13.66 -6.73
CA ALA A 55 0.46 13.67 -6.70
C ALA A 55 -0.10 14.70 -5.70
N ALA A 56 0.59 14.91 -4.58
CA ALA A 56 0.23 15.90 -3.56
C ALA A 56 0.65 17.34 -3.90
N GLY A 57 1.32 17.57 -5.02
CA GLY A 57 1.80 18.90 -5.44
C GLY A 57 2.97 19.43 -4.61
N ILE A 58 3.77 18.56 -3.99
CA ILE A 58 4.91 18.89 -3.14
C ILE A 58 6.15 18.04 -3.49
N PRO A 59 6.59 18.00 -4.76
CA PRO A 59 7.60 17.05 -5.23
C PRO A 59 8.96 17.18 -4.56
N SER A 60 9.27 18.34 -3.97
CA SER A 60 10.55 18.59 -3.27
C SER A 60 10.55 18.19 -1.80
N LEU A 61 9.43 17.72 -1.26
CA LEU A 61 9.34 17.36 0.15
C LEU A 61 10.23 16.15 0.46
N ARG A 62 10.80 16.14 1.66
CA ARG A 62 11.57 15.02 2.22
C ARG A 62 11.09 14.76 3.63
N GLY A 63 11.05 13.51 4.04
CA GLY A 63 10.82 13.14 5.43
C GLY A 63 11.98 13.54 6.33
N ARG A 64 11.72 13.65 7.63
CA ARG A 64 12.76 13.87 8.65
C ARG A 64 13.80 12.75 8.61
N GLN A 65 13.36 11.51 8.41
CA GLN A 65 14.19 10.34 8.28
C GLN A 65 13.56 9.37 7.29
N ASN A 66 14.38 8.65 6.56
CA ASN A 66 13.95 7.59 5.64
C ASN A 66 14.54 6.26 6.11
N ILE A 67 13.69 5.26 6.27
CA ILE A 67 14.07 3.90 6.66
C ILE A 67 13.66 2.95 5.54
N TYR A 68 14.62 2.21 5.02
CA TYR A 68 14.42 1.26 3.92
C TYR A 68 14.35 -0.16 4.48
N LEU A 69 13.26 -0.85 4.16
CA LEU A 69 12.97 -2.21 4.62
C LEU A 69 12.82 -3.12 3.40
N PRO A 70 13.15 -4.42 3.53
CA PRO A 70 13.21 -5.33 2.37
C PRO A 70 11.88 -5.58 1.65
N ASP A 71 10.75 -5.43 2.36
CA ASP A 71 9.44 -5.76 1.80
C ASP A 71 8.28 -5.03 2.50
N ALA A 72 7.10 -5.10 1.89
CA ALA A 72 5.87 -4.49 2.38
C ALA A 72 5.42 -5.03 3.75
N SER A 73 5.66 -6.30 4.05
CA SER A 73 5.24 -6.88 5.33
C SER A 73 5.98 -6.23 6.49
N LEU A 74 7.27 -5.94 6.30
CA LEU A 74 8.09 -5.27 7.31
C LEU A 74 7.75 -3.78 7.44
N THR A 75 7.45 -3.08 6.33
CA THR A 75 7.01 -1.68 6.41
C THR A 75 5.67 -1.55 7.12
N ILE A 76 4.73 -2.45 6.85
CA ILE A 76 3.42 -2.51 7.53
C ILE A 76 3.60 -2.81 9.01
N ALA A 77 4.40 -3.82 9.38
CA ALA A 77 4.68 -4.15 10.77
C ALA A 77 5.32 -2.97 11.53
N ALA A 78 6.29 -2.30 10.93
CA ALA A 78 6.92 -1.11 11.49
C ALA A 78 5.93 0.05 11.66
N ALA A 79 5.04 0.27 10.68
CA ALA A 79 3.99 1.28 10.77
C ALA A 79 3.00 0.99 11.89
N ILE A 80 2.53 -0.26 12.04
CA ILE A 80 1.64 -0.68 13.15
C ILE A 80 2.29 -0.40 14.51
N ALA A 81 3.59 -0.65 14.63
CA ALA A 81 4.36 -0.38 15.84
C ALA A 81 4.58 1.13 16.11
N GLY A 82 4.16 2.01 15.21
CA GLY A 82 4.36 3.45 15.34
C GLY A 82 5.74 3.94 14.90
N GLY A 83 6.49 3.11 14.15
CA GLY A 83 7.85 3.42 13.69
C GLY A 83 7.93 4.41 12.53
N GLY A 84 6.81 4.73 11.89
CA GLY A 84 6.77 5.67 10.77
C GLY A 84 5.52 5.52 9.91
N ILE A 85 5.57 6.16 8.75
CA ILE A 85 4.49 6.18 7.76
C ILE A 85 4.96 5.41 6.52
N THR A 86 4.14 4.52 5.99
CA THR A 86 4.42 3.77 4.78
C THR A 86 3.38 4.03 3.70
N ILE A 87 3.75 3.82 2.45
CA ILE A 87 2.80 3.74 1.34
C ILE A 87 2.28 2.31 1.27
N SER A 88 0.98 2.13 1.11
CA SER A 88 0.33 0.83 0.98
C SER A 88 -0.95 0.95 0.16
N ASP A 89 -1.71 -0.12 0.08
CA ASP A 89 -2.98 -0.21 -0.63
C ASP A 89 -4.02 -1.00 0.16
N HIS A 90 -5.25 -1.06 -0.34
CA HIS A 90 -6.37 -1.74 0.32
C HIS A 90 -6.21 -3.27 0.39
N ILE A 91 -5.40 -3.86 -0.47
CA ILE A 91 -5.17 -5.32 -0.46
C ILE A 91 -4.20 -5.67 0.65
N LEU A 92 -3.03 -5.01 0.69
CA LEU A 92 -1.99 -5.30 1.67
C LEU A 92 -2.34 -4.81 3.08
N ALA A 93 -2.92 -3.64 3.20
CA ALA A 93 -3.25 -3.02 4.50
C ALA A 93 -4.74 -3.13 4.87
N GLY A 94 -5.56 -3.80 4.07
CA GLY A 94 -7.02 -3.80 4.22
C GLY A 94 -7.50 -4.30 5.58
N GLU A 95 -6.92 -5.37 6.08
CA GLU A 95 -7.27 -5.91 7.41
C GLU A 95 -6.93 -4.91 8.53
N GLN A 96 -5.75 -4.32 8.50
CA GLN A 96 -5.28 -3.35 9.49
C GLN A 96 -6.10 -2.05 9.45
N LEU A 97 -6.51 -1.62 8.26
CA LEU A 97 -7.42 -0.49 8.10
C LEU A 97 -8.80 -0.79 8.67
N ALA A 98 -9.34 -1.98 8.42
CA ALA A 98 -10.64 -2.41 8.96
C ALA A 98 -10.61 -2.54 10.49
N GLN A 99 -9.52 -3.02 11.06
CA GLN A 99 -9.31 -3.14 12.52
C GLN A 99 -8.94 -1.81 13.20
N GLY A 100 -8.56 -0.79 12.45
CA GLY A 100 -8.10 0.50 12.97
C GLY A 100 -6.69 0.48 13.56
N THR A 101 -5.89 -0.56 13.34
CA THR A 101 -4.47 -0.61 13.73
C THR A 101 -3.59 0.22 12.81
N LEU A 102 -4.03 0.41 11.58
CA LEU A 102 -3.54 1.43 10.66
C LEU A 102 -4.69 2.35 10.25
N ILE A 103 -4.36 3.57 9.93
CA ILE A 103 -5.27 4.55 9.34
C ILE A 103 -4.68 5.10 8.05
N ARG A 104 -5.54 5.39 7.09
CA ARG A 104 -5.17 6.13 5.89
C ARG A 104 -4.97 7.60 6.24
N LEU A 105 -3.88 8.16 5.76
CA LEU A 105 -3.58 9.58 5.87
C LEU A 105 -3.94 10.30 4.57
N PHE A 106 -4.69 11.39 4.71
CA PHE A 106 -5.06 12.27 3.63
C PHE A 106 -5.90 11.62 2.53
N ASP A 107 -6.52 12.43 1.71
CA ASP A 107 -7.37 12.00 0.59
C ASP A 107 -6.62 12.18 -0.75
N ILE A 108 -5.39 11.67 -0.79
CA ILE A 108 -4.53 11.69 -1.97
C ILE A 108 -4.02 10.27 -2.20
N GLU A 109 -4.15 9.81 -3.43
CA GLU A 109 -3.72 8.50 -3.87
C GLU A 109 -3.10 8.58 -5.27
N PHE A 110 -2.35 7.55 -5.65
CA PHE A 110 -1.75 7.45 -6.98
C PHE A 110 -1.75 5.99 -7.44
N PRO A 111 -1.77 5.74 -8.77
CA PRO A 111 -1.76 4.38 -9.29
C PRO A 111 -0.49 3.63 -8.90
N ALA A 112 -0.65 2.37 -8.46
CA ALA A 112 0.48 1.48 -8.22
C ALA A 112 1.28 1.27 -9.51
N PRO A 113 2.63 1.31 -9.45
CA PRO A 113 3.46 1.12 -10.64
C PRO A 113 3.37 -0.30 -11.20
N HIS A 114 3.06 -1.26 -10.33
CA HIS A 114 2.97 -2.67 -10.67
C HIS A 114 1.66 -3.24 -10.13
N PRO A 115 0.60 -3.33 -10.95
CA PRO A 115 -0.65 -3.93 -10.53
C PRO A 115 -0.46 -5.43 -10.21
N TYR A 116 -1.32 -5.97 -9.35
CA TYR A 116 -1.32 -7.39 -9.04
C TYR A 116 -1.92 -8.21 -10.18
N PHE A 117 -1.38 -9.41 -10.39
CA PHE A 117 -1.86 -10.35 -11.40
C PHE A 117 -1.97 -11.75 -10.84
N ILE A 118 -2.96 -12.49 -11.32
CA ILE A 118 -2.98 -13.93 -11.16
C ILE A 118 -2.18 -14.54 -12.31
N ILE A 119 -1.19 -15.34 -11.97
CA ILE A 119 -0.38 -16.10 -12.92
C ILE A 119 -0.66 -17.59 -12.68
N MET A 120 -1.08 -18.30 -13.72
CA MET A 120 -1.26 -19.73 -13.68
C MET A 120 -0.37 -20.43 -14.72
N PRO A 121 0.02 -21.68 -14.49
CA PRO A 121 0.81 -22.41 -15.47
C PRO A 121 0.03 -22.55 -16.78
N PRO A 122 0.70 -22.47 -17.94
CA PRO A 122 0.04 -22.53 -19.26
C PRO A 122 -0.61 -23.90 -19.55
N ARG A 123 -0.16 -24.94 -18.86
CA ARG A 123 -0.72 -26.30 -18.94
C ARG A 123 -0.83 -26.89 -17.52
N GLY A 124 -1.92 -27.60 -17.25
CA GLY A 124 -2.09 -28.35 -16.00
C GLY A 124 -2.74 -27.58 -14.84
N ALA A 125 -3.29 -26.40 -15.06
CA ALA A 125 -4.19 -25.81 -14.09
C ALA A 125 -5.41 -26.68 -13.90
N ASN A 126 -5.54 -27.30 -12.72
CA ASN A 126 -6.71 -28.12 -12.37
C ASN A 126 -7.93 -27.24 -12.06
N ASP A 127 -9.09 -27.86 -11.95
CA ASP A 127 -10.35 -27.13 -11.72
C ASP A 127 -10.36 -26.40 -10.37
N LEU A 128 -9.64 -26.91 -9.36
CA LEU A 128 -9.50 -26.25 -8.06
C LEU A 128 -8.68 -24.94 -8.18
N ALA A 129 -7.59 -24.96 -8.93
CA ALA A 129 -6.79 -23.75 -9.15
C ALA A 129 -7.58 -22.67 -9.91
N LYS A 130 -8.39 -23.08 -10.91
CA LYS A 130 -9.29 -22.17 -11.63
C LYS A 130 -10.36 -21.60 -10.70
N ALA A 131 -11.02 -22.45 -9.92
CA ALA A 131 -12.06 -22.04 -8.97
C ALA A 131 -11.48 -21.07 -7.91
N PHE A 132 -10.27 -21.32 -7.42
CA PHE A 132 -9.58 -20.41 -6.50
C PHE A 132 -9.26 -19.06 -7.14
N ALA A 133 -8.76 -19.05 -8.38
CA ALA A 133 -8.49 -17.81 -9.12
C ALA A 133 -9.78 -16.99 -9.32
N ASP A 134 -10.88 -17.61 -9.71
CA ASP A 134 -12.17 -16.96 -9.88
C ASP A 134 -12.73 -16.42 -8.56
N TRP A 135 -12.56 -17.17 -7.47
CA TRP A 135 -12.92 -16.71 -6.13
C TRP A 135 -12.09 -15.49 -5.71
N LEU A 136 -10.77 -15.54 -5.92
CA LEU A 136 -9.86 -14.46 -5.55
C LEU A 136 -10.18 -13.15 -6.29
N VAL A 137 -10.49 -13.22 -7.58
CA VAL A 137 -10.92 -12.04 -8.37
C VAL A 137 -12.18 -11.43 -7.76
N ARG A 138 -13.18 -12.25 -7.42
CA ARG A 138 -14.42 -11.76 -6.80
C ARG A 138 -14.22 -11.13 -5.43
N GLU A 139 -13.36 -11.72 -4.59
CA GLU A 139 -13.04 -11.14 -3.26
C GLU A 139 -12.36 -9.79 -3.37
N LEU A 140 -11.43 -9.64 -4.32
CA LEU A 140 -10.71 -8.38 -4.50
C LEU A 140 -11.59 -7.27 -5.10
N GLU A 141 -12.52 -7.60 -6.00
CA GLU A 141 -13.54 -6.67 -6.49
C GLU A 141 -14.45 -6.16 -5.36
N LEU A 142 -14.74 -7.00 -4.35
CA LEU A 142 -15.50 -6.59 -3.18
C LEU A 142 -14.72 -5.60 -2.29
N ILE A 143 -13.42 -5.78 -2.15
CA ILE A 143 -12.55 -4.87 -1.38
C ILE A 143 -12.52 -3.48 -2.03
N GLU A 144 -12.41 -3.41 -3.35
CA GLU A 144 -12.43 -2.13 -4.09
C GLU A 144 -13.74 -1.33 -3.92
N ARG A 145 -14.87 -2.01 -3.72
CA ARG A 145 -16.19 -1.37 -3.57
C ARG A 145 -16.45 -0.80 -2.16
N VAL A 146 -15.67 -1.22 -1.17
CA VAL A 146 -15.86 -0.86 0.25
C VAL A 146 -14.87 0.25 0.68
N GLY A 147 -13.81 0.50 -0.10
CA GLY A 147 -12.83 1.57 0.12
C GLY A 147 -13.22 2.86 -0.58
#